data_5dba64d0731d490a721258b21670fdaa
#
_entry.id   5dba64d0731d490a721258b21670fdaa
#
_cell.length_a   1.000
_cell.length_b   1.000
_cell.length_c   1.000
_cell.angle_alpha   90.00
_cell.angle_beta   90.00
_cell.angle_gamma   90.00
#
_symmetry.space_group_name_H-M   'P 1'
#
loop_
_entity.id
_entity.type
_entity.pdbx_description
1 polymer ?
#
loop_
_entity_poly.entity_id
_entity_poly.type
_entity_poly.pdbx_seq_one_letter_code
_entity_poly.pdbx_strand_id
1 'polypeptide(L)'
;AQSAETQSLRTQESVIRQVERITGNKVINQSAYLVSAFSIRMKRSQMEQVAKLDGVVSVSEVTTFTSDMSTAKDMTSVMELWKAENGSYTGEGIAIAVIDSGINYQHPDMQMREGAKLKYTKAEMEAKIAELGYGAYYSDKIPFAYSYVAENSVENNANTHGSHVTGIVAANGDEENGGIKGVAPDAQIFALKVFASDGLGSSVDNIIRAVEDAVKLGADIINLSLGSTPGFYDDVEYLQKALATAEEHGVLACVA
;
A
#
# COMPACT_ATOMS: atom_id res chain seq x y z
N ALA A 1 -2.15 -0.96 -21.05
CA ALA A 1 -1.41 -1.10 -19.76
C ALA A 1 -0.52 -2.35 -19.78
N GLN A 2 -1.04 -3.58 -19.91
CA GLN A 2 -0.24 -4.82 -19.91
C GLN A 2 0.92 -4.84 -20.93
N SER A 3 0.77 -4.22 -22.10
CA SER A 3 1.85 -4.15 -23.10
C SER A 3 3.01 -3.25 -22.68
N ALA A 4 2.71 -2.13 -22.00
CA ALA A 4 3.72 -1.18 -21.53
C ALA A 4 4.53 -1.75 -20.36
N GLU A 5 3.88 -2.40 -19.40
CA GLU A 5 4.54 -3.10 -18.29
C GLU A 5 5.46 -4.21 -18.80
N THR A 6 4.96 -5.05 -19.71
CA THR A 6 5.78 -6.12 -20.31
C THR A 6 7.01 -5.57 -21.04
N GLN A 7 6.87 -4.43 -21.73
CA GLN A 7 7.99 -3.79 -22.39
C GLN A 7 8.99 -3.22 -21.38
N SER A 8 8.51 -2.59 -20.31
CA SER A 8 9.35 -2.08 -19.21
C SER A 8 10.16 -3.20 -18.56
N LEU A 9 9.53 -4.33 -18.22
CA LEU A 9 10.21 -5.50 -17.66
C LEU A 9 11.34 -6.01 -18.58
N ARG A 10 11.08 -6.13 -19.89
CA ARG A 10 12.09 -6.55 -20.87
C ARG A 10 13.27 -5.58 -20.96
N THR A 11 13.00 -4.28 -20.91
CA THR A 11 14.06 -3.26 -20.93
C THR A 11 14.92 -3.36 -19.67
N GLN A 12 14.32 -3.58 -18.52
CA GLN A 12 15.05 -3.73 -17.25
C GLN A 12 15.97 -4.97 -17.22
N GLU A 13 15.59 -6.07 -17.86
CA GLU A 13 16.35 -7.32 -17.79
C GLU A 13 17.84 -7.16 -18.17
N SER A 14 18.15 -6.35 -19.20
CA SER A 14 19.53 -6.14 -19.64
C SER A 14 20.34 -5.34 -18.63
N VAL A 15 19.72 -4.33 -18.03
CA VAL A 15 20.30 -3.48 -16.97
C VAL A 15 20.50 -4.29 -15.70
N ILE A 16 19.48 -5.03 -15.27
CA ILE A 16 19.53 -5.90 -14.09
C ILE A 16 20.72 -6.84 -14.17
N ARG A 17 20.90 -7.56 -15.29
CA ARG A 17 22.04 -8.47 -15.47
C ARG A 17 23.41 -7.78 -15.35
N GLN A 18 23.51 -6.54 -15.77
CA GLN A 18 24.76 -5.78 -15.63
C GLN A 18 24.97 -5.34 -14.17
N VAL A 19 23.93 -4.84 -13.51
CA VAL A 19 24.00 -4.40 -12.12
C VAL A 19 24.28 -5.58 -11.18
N GLU A 20 23.64 -6.73 -11.39
CA GLU A 20 23.91 -7.96 -10.62
C GLU A 20 25.38 -8.41 -10.76
N ARG A 21 25.98 -8.28 -11.94
CA ARG A 21 27.40 -8.57 -12.15
C ARG A 21 28.32 -7.60 -11.40
N ILE A 22 27.98 -6.31 -11.38
CA ILE A 22 28.77 -5.28 -10.68
C ILE A 22 28.67 -5.45 -9.18
N THR A 23 27.46 -5.73 -8.66
CA THR A 23 27.19 -5.77 -7.23
C THR A 23 27.47 -7.12 -6.59
N GLY A 24 27.37 -8.19 -7.35
CA GLY A 24 27.40 -9.58 -6.86
C GLY A 24 26.13 -10.00 -6.13
N ASN A 25 25.08 -9.17 -6.17
CA ASN A 25 23.80 -9.41 -5.48
C ASN A 25 22.67 -9.58 -6.50
N LYS A 26 21.53 -10.07 -6.02
CA LYS A 26 20.29 -10.20 -6.80
C LYS A 26 19.38 -9.03 -6.53
N VAL A 27 18.53 -8.71 -7.52
CA VAL A 27 17.43 -7.76 -7.37
C VAL A 27 16.54 -8.21 -6.22
N ILE A 28 16.13 -7.24 -5.39
CA ILE A 28 15.24 -7.45 -4.25
C ILE A 28 13.79 -7.21 -4.67
N ASN A 29 13.52 -6.04 -5.26
CA ASN A 29 12.21 -5.65 -5.75
C ASN A 29 12.33 -5.07 -7.15
N GLN A 30 11.24 -5.20 -7.94
CA GLN A 30 11.16 -4.68 -9.31
C GLN A 30 9.78 -4.09 -9.53
N SER A 31 9.72 -2.85 -10.02
CA SER A 31 8.52 -2.13 -10.41
C SER A 31 8.56 -1.81 -11.89
N ALA A 32 7.44 -1.95 -12.58
CA ALA A 32 7.37 -1.76 -14.03
C ALA A 32 6.06 -1.15 -14.53
N TYR A 33 5.04 -1.03 -13.67
CA TYR A 33 3.72 -0.55 -14.05
C TYR A 33 3.60 0.97 -13.94
N LEU A 34 3.86 1.54 -12.77
CA LEU A 34 3.83 3.00 -12.55
C LEU A 34 5.20 3.65 -12.73
N VAL A 35 6.25 2.97 -12.32
CA VAL A 35 7.65 3.39 -12.47
C VAL A 35 8.50 2.23 -12.98
N SER A 36 9.52 2.55 -13.77
CA SER A 36 10.51 1.57 -14.23
C SER A 36 11.72 1.60 -13.30
N ALA A 37 11.68 0.79 -12.24
CA ALA A 37 12.71 0.78 -11.20
C ALA A 37 12.94 -0.63 -10.63
N PHE A 38 14.09 -0.84 -10.00
CA PHE A 38 14.36 -2.01 -9.18
C PHE A 38 15.32 -1.67 -8.05
N SER A 39 15.26 -2.40 -6.95
CA SER A 39 16.17 -2.26 -5.82
C SER A 39 17.14 -3.43 -5.71
N ILE A 40 18.37 -3.14 -5.28
CA ILE A 40 19.42 -4.12 -5.12
C ILE A 40 20.41 -3.68 -4.03
N ARG A 41 20.93 -4.61 -3.26
CA ARG A 41 22.00 -4.30 -2.29
C ARG A 41 23.33 -4.07 -3.01
N MET A 42 23.99 -2.93 -2.70
CA MET A 42 25.31 -2.63 -3.23
C MET A 42 26.13 -1.81 -2.23
N LYS A 43 27.44 -1.75 -2.45
CA LYS A 43 28.29 -0.81 -1.72
C LYS A 43 28.08 0.60 -2.27
N ARG A 44 28.13 1.63 -1.44
CA ARG A 44 28.02 3.03 -1.88
C ARG A 44 29.05 3.37 -2.99
N SER A 45 30.26 2.80 -2.91
CA SER A 45 31.31 2.96 -3.94
C SER A 45 30.94 2.40 -5.33
N GLN A 46 29.90 1.55 -5.44
CA GLN A 46 29.45 0.98 -6.71
C GLN A 46 28.35 1.82 -7.37
N MET A 47 27.72 2.74 -6.64
CA MET A 47 26.57 3.53 -7.14
C MET A 47 26.97 4.35 -8.37
N GLU A 48 28.12 4.99 -8.35
CA GLU A 48 28.59 5.80 -9.49
C GLU A 48 28.85 4.94 -10.75
N GLN A 49 29.33 3.73 -10.57
CA GLN A 49 29.53 2.80 -11.68
C GLN A 49 28.20 2.34 -12.28
N VAL A 50 27.23 2.06 -11.42
CA VAL A 50 25.85 1.66 -11.84
C VAL A 50 25.15 2.82 -12.52
N ALA A 51 25.28 4.04 -12.01
CA ALA A 51 24.66 5.24 -12.57
C ALA A 51 25.15 5.58 -14.01
N LYS A 52 26.34 5.07 -14.40
CA LYS A 52 26.89 5.27 -15.75
C LYS A 52 26.45 4.22 -16.78
N LEU A 53 25.68 3.21 -16.36
CA LEU A 53 25.19 2.19 -17.28
C LEU A 53 24.11 2.77 -18.20
N ASP A 54 24.15 2.36 -19.47
CA ASP A 54 23.09 2.70 -20.42
C ASP A 54 21.74 2.11 -19.96
N GLY A 55 20.72 2.94 -20.00
CA GLY A 55 19.38 2.60 -19.49
C GLY A 55 19.15 2.85 -18.00
N VAL A 56 20.17 3.31 -17.25
CA VAL A 56 20.01 3.79 -15.86
C VAL A 56 19.83 5.31 -15.87
N VAL A 57 18.70 5.78 -15.39
CA VAL A 57 18.37 7.21 -15.30
C VAL A 57 18.97 7.83 -14.03
N SER A 58 18.81 7.12 -12.91
CA SER A 58 19.34 7.55 -11.61
C SER A 58 19.59 6.36 -10.70
N VAL A 59 20.43 6.55 -9.70
CA VAL A 59 20.70 5.61 -8.60
C VAL A 59 20.65 6.38 -7.29
N SER A 60 19.77 5.98 -6.38
CA SER A 60 19.64 6.55 -5.04
C SER A 60 19.65 5.47 -3.96
N GLU A 61 19.91 5.88 -2.74
CA GLU A 61 19.72 5.00 -1.59
C GLU A 61 18.22 4.80 -1.35
N VAL A 62 17.83 3.58 -0.97
CA VAL A 62 16.43 3.29 -0.62
C VAL A 62 16.13 3.89 0.75
N THR A 63 15.23 4.87 0.77
CA THR A 63 14.80 5.52 2.01
C THR A 63 13.96 4.56 2.84
N THR A 64 14.21 4.53 4.15
CA THR A 64 13.42 3.77 5.11
C THR A 64 12.39 4.69 5.77
N PHE A 65 11.13 4.28 5.77
CA PHE A 65 10.05 4.99 6.44
C PHE A 65 9.76 4.34 7.79
N THR A 66 9.34 5.15 8.77
CA THR A 66 8.81 4.70 10.06
C THR A 66 7.30 4.94 10.09
N SER A 67 6.56 4.05 10.77
CA SER A 67 5.12 4.25 10.97
C SER A 67 4.86 5.50 11.82
N ASP A 68 3.84 6.29 11.43
CA ASP A 68 3.40 7.49 12.17
C ASP A 68 1.94 7.32 12.62
N MET A 69 1.56 7.95 13.74
CA MET A 69 0.23 7.87 14.34
C MET A 69 -0.46 9.23 14.30
N SER A 70 -1.65 9.27 13.69
CA SER A 70 -2.53 10.44 13.67
C SER A 70 -3.68 10.29 14.66
N THR A 71 -3.90 11.31 15.51
CA THR A 71 -5.02 11.38 16.48
C THR A 71 -6.20 12.23 15.98
N ALA A 72 -6.36 12.39 14.67
CA ALA A 72 -7.26 13.39 14.07
C ALA A 72 -8.76 13.06 14.12
N LYS A 73 -9.21 11.94 14.71
CA LYS A 73 -10.60 11.46 14.67
C LYS A 73 -11.61 12.46 15.24
N ASP A 74 -11.25 13.16 16.32
CA ASP A 74 -12.16 14.06 17.03
C ASP A 74 -12.36 15.43 16.34
N MET A 75 -11.55 15.73 15.33
CA MET A 75 -11.57 17.02 14.62
C MET A 75 -12.46 17.03 13.38
N THR A 76 -12.98 15.88 12.97
CA THR A 76 -13.77 15.75 11.75
C THR A 76 -15.25 15.59 12.08
N SER A 77 -16.14 16.41 11.49
CA SER A 77 -17.59 16.27 11.63
C SER A 77 -18.15 15.07 10.87
N VAL A 78 -17.50 13.91 10.96
CA VAL A 78 -17.86 12.68 10.21
C VAL A 78 -19.26 12.20 10.52
N MET A 79 -19.70 12.34 11.77
CA MET A 79 -21.04 11.92 12.18
C MET A 79 -22.16 12.65 11.44
N GLU A 80 -21.91 13.86 10.96
CA GLU A 80 -22.88 14.62 10.17
C GLU A 80 -23.00 14.05 8.74
N LEU A 81 -21.90 13.52 8.18
CA LEU A 81 -21.91 12.84 6.87
C LEU A 81 -22.71 11.53 6.94
N TRP A 82 -22.66 10.80 8.05
CA TRP A 82 -23.44 9.57 8.21
C TRP A 82 -24.95 9.83 8.34
N LYS A 83 -25.34 11.04 8.74
CA LYS A 83 -26.74 11.47 8.94
C LYS A 83 -27.25 12.37 7.82
N ALA A 84 -26.46 12.58 6.76
CA ALA A 84 -26.84 13.51 5.70
C ALA A 84 -28.19 13.16 5.07
N GLU A 85 -29.04 14.17 4.86
CA GLU A 85 -30.40 14.02 4.34
C GLU A 85 -30.45 13.35 2.95
N ASN A 86 -29.37 13.46 2.16
CA ASN A 86 -29.25 12.94 0.78
C ASN A 86 -28.57 11.58 0.70
N GLY A 87 -28.40 10.88 1.79
CA GLY A 87 -27.75 9.57 1.88
C GLY A 87 -26.69 9.51 2.98
N SER A 88 -26.48 8.34 3.51
CA SER A 88 -25.47 8.07 4.53
C SER A 88 -24.12 7.82 3.84
N TYR A 89 -23.15 8.69 4.04
CA TYR A 89 -21.80 8.54 3.47
C TYR A 89 -20.91 7.73 4.41
N THR A 90 -21.10 6.43 4.43
CA THR A 90 -20.37 5.48 5.29
C THR A 90 -19.26 4.71 4.59
N GLY A 91 -18.99 5.01 3.30
CA GLY A 91 -17.99 4.36 2.50
C GLY A 91 -18.48 3.14 1.71
N GLU A 92 -19.81 2.94 1.59
CA GLU A 92 -20.38 1.87 0.77
C GLU A 92 -19.91 1.94 -0.70
N GLY A 93 -19.46 0.81 -1.23
CA GLY A 93 -18.97 0.70 -2.61
C GLY A 93 -17.61 1.33 -2.83
N ILE A 94 -16.89 1.68 -1.77
CA ILE A 94 -15.53 2.24 -1.79
C ILE A 94 -14.53 1.20 -1.29
N ALA A 95 -13.37 1.14 -1.93
CA ALA A 95 -12.22 0.35 -1.49
C ALA A 95 -11.05 1.27 -1.12
N ILE A 96 -10.52 1.12 0.08
CA ILE A 96 -9.42 1.92 0.62
C ILE A 96 -8.21 1.00 0.81
N ALA A 97 -7.11 1.31 0.15
CA ALA A 97 -5.84 0.63 0.37
C ALA A 97 -5.12 1.26 1.57
N VAL A 98 -4.91 0.50 2.63
CA VAL A 98 -4.12 0.89 3.80
C VAL A 98 -2.73 0.27 3.66
N ILE A 99 -1.74 1.10 3.37
CA ILE A 99 -0.34 0.71 3.19
C ILE A 99 0.39 0.99 4.50
N ASP A 100 0.58 -0.06 5.32
CA ASP A 100 1.03 0.08 6.70
C ASP A 100 1.72 -1.20 7.23
N SER A 101 1.70 -1.42 8.54
CA SER A 101 2.34 -2.56 9.22
C SER A 101 1.51 -3.85 9.22
N GLY A 102 0.44 -3.91 8.44
CA GLY A 102 -0.50 -5.04 8.43
C GLY A 102 -1.74 -4.79 9.29
N ILE A 103 -2.51 -5.84 9.53
CA ILE A 103 -3.83 -5.73 10.16
C ILE A 103 -4.13 -6.96 11.04
N ASN A 104 -4.81 -6.74 12.15
CA ASN A 104 -5.55 -7.81 12.83
C ASN A 104 -6.91 -7.99 12.16
N TYR A 105 -6.95 -8.79 11.10
CA TYR A 105 -8.18 -9.04 10.31
C TYR A 105 -9.25 -9.85 11.08
N GLN A 106 -8.88 -10.46 12.21
CA GLN A 106 -9.80 -11.21 13.08
C GLN A 106 -10.44 -10.33 14.15
N HIS A 107 -10.07 -9.03 14.22
CA HIS A 107 -10.67 -8.12 15.19
C HIS A 107 -12.19 -8.03 14.98
N PRO A 108 -13.02 -8.10 16.05
CA PRO A 108 -14.49 -8.06 15.94
C PRO A 108 -15.02 -6.84 15.17
N ASP A 109 -14.29 -5.71 15.22
CA ASP A 109 -14.69 -4.48 14.54
C ASP A 109 -14.27 -4.47 13.06
N MET A 110 -13.52 -5.48 12.57
CA MET A 110 -13.14 -5.62 11.17
C MET A 110 -14.16 -6.45 10.38
N GLN A 111 -15.42 -6.02 10.43
CA GLN A 111 -16.53 -6.69 9.76
C GLN A 111 -17.30 -5.73 8.84
N MET A 112 -17.93 -6.28 7.82
CA MET A 112 -18.83 -5.54 6.95
C MET A 112 -20.24 -5.55 7.57
N ARG A 113 -20.93 -4.42 7.48
CA ARG A 113 -22.35 -4.36 7.86
C ARG A 113 -23.17 -5.24 6.93
N GLU A 114 -24.13 -5.98 7.48
CA GLU A 114 -25.04 -6.80 6.69
C GLU A 114 -25.82 -5.93 5.69
N GLY A 115 -25.83 -6.36 4.43
CA GLY A 115 -26.51 -5.65 3.34
C GLY A 115 -25.79 -4.40 2.82
N ALA A 116 -24.61 -4.05 3.33
CA ALA A 116 -23.82 -2.97 2.77
C ALA A 116 -23.42 -3.25 1.32
N LYS A 117 -23.43 -2.22 0.48
CA LYS A 117 -22.98 -2.33 -0.92
C LYS A 117 -21.47 -2.52 -0.97
N LEU A 118 -21.04 -3.67 -1.46
CA LEU A 118 -19.63 -3.94 -1.71
C LEU A 118 -19.17 -3.28 -3.02
N LYS A 119 -17.92 -2.83 -3.08
CA LYS A 119 -17.27 -2.50 -4.35
C LYS A 119 -16.88 -3.77 -5.10
N TYR A 120 -16.35 -4.74 -4.38
CA TYR A 120 -15.93 -6.03 -4.91
C TYR A 120 -16.56 -7.17 -4.13
N THR A 121 -17.23 -8.06 -4.83
CA THR A 121 -17.63 -9.36 -4.31
C THR A 121 -16.41 -10.27 -4.17
N LYS A 122 -16.55 -11.35 -3.41
CA LYS A 122 -15.50 -12.36 -3.28
C LYS A 122 -15.03 -12.88 -4.65
N ALA A 123 -15.94 -13.22 -5.53
CA ALA A 123 -15.61 -13.79 -6.84
C ALA A 123 -14.84 -12.79 -7.74
N GLU A 124 -15.22 -11.52 -7.72
CA GLU A 124 -14.53 -10.47 -8.47
C GLU A 124 -13.12 -10.24 -7.93
N MET A 125 -12.94 -10.25 -6.62
CA MET A 125 -11.63 -10.07 -6.03
C MET A 125 -10.73 -11.29 -6.21
N GLU A 126 -11.25 -12.49 -6.07
CA GLU A 126 -10.49 -13.74 -6.34
C GLU A 126 -10.00 -13.78 -7.81
N ALA A 127 -10.78 -13.28 -8.76
CA ALA A 127 -10.34 -13.16 -10.16
C ALA A 127 -9.16 -12.16 -10.30
N LYS A 128 -9.22 -11.00 -9.63
CA LYS A 128 -8.11 -10.03 -9.60
C LYS A 128 -6.86 -10.58 -8.91
N ILE A 129 -7.02 -11.32 -7.82
CA ILE A 129 -5.91 -12.01 -7.12
C ILE A 129 -5.25 -13.03 -8.05
N ALA A 130 -6.06 -13.79 -8.80
CA ALA A 130 -5.52 -14.76 -9.77
C ALA A 130 -4.74 -14.09 -10.91
N GLU A 131 -5.19 -12.93 -11.38
CA GLU A 131 -4.47 -12.13 -12.39
C GLU A 131 -3.16 -11.55 -11.83
N LEU A 132 -3.18 -11.06 -10.57
CA LEU A 132 -2.02 -10.51 -9.89
C LEU A 132 -0.99 -11.60 -9.55
N GLY A 133 -1.44 -12.82 -9.26
CA GLY A 133 -0.62 -13.98 -8.96
C GLY A 133 -0.19 -14.13 -7.49
N TYR A 134 -0.63 -13.24 -6.60
CA TYR A 134 -0.37 -13.27 -5.15
C TYR A 134 -1.42 -12.48 -4.37
N GLY A 135 -1.35 -12.57 -3.03
CA GLY A 135 -2.33 -12.00 -2.12
C GLY A 135 -3.43 -12.99 -1.76
N ALA A 136 -4.33 -12.59 -0.88
CA ALA A 136 -5.42 -13.43 -0.42
C ALA A 136 -6.68 -12.61 -0.10
N TYR A 137 -7.83 -13.24 -0.30
CA TYR A 137 -9.13 -12.77 0.19
C TYR A 137 -9.34 -13.27 1.63
N TYR A 138 -9.70 -12.39 2.54
CA TYR A 138 -9.96 -12.73 3.96
C TYR A 138 -11.44 -12.63 4.32
N SER A 139 -12.11 -11.54 3.91
CA SER A 139 -13.54 -11.31 4.18
C SER A 139 -14.07 -10.24 3.21
N ASP A 140 -15.40 -10.01 3.23
CA ASP A 140 -16.00 -8.89 2.50
C ASP A 140 -15.47 -7.52 2.97
N LYS A 141 -15.05 -7.41 4.23
CA LYS A 141 -14.40 -6.21 4.78
C LYS A 141 -12.97 -6.06 4.29
N ILE A 142 -12.25 -7.16 4.18
CA ILE A 142 -10.85 -7.22 3.77
C ILE A 142 -10.74 -8.15 2.56
N PRO A 143 -11.19 -7.69 1.37
CA PRO A 143 -11.21 -8.53 0.17
C PRO A 143 -9.82 -8.80 -0.39
N PHE A 144 -8.82 -8.00 -0.02
CA PHE A 144 -7.43 -8.22 -0.40
C PHE A 144 -6.47 -7.91 0.74
N ALA A 145 -5.49 -8.80 0.95
CA ALA A 145 -4.34 -8.50 1.79
C ALA A 145 -3.07 -9.19 1.27
N TYR A 146 -1.94 -8.49 1.41
CA TYR A 146 -0.63 -9.00 1.02
C TYR A 146 0.49 -8.38 1.86
N SER A 147 1.57 -9.16 2.10
CA SER A 147 2.79 -8.69 2.77
C SER A 147 3.92 -8.52 1.78
N TYR A 148 4.46 -7.30 1.66
CA TYR A 148 5.60 -6.95 0.80
C TYR A 148 6.95 -7.13 1.51
N VAL A 149 6.92 -7.49 2.80
CA VAL A 149 8.11 -7.80 3.60
C VAL A 149 8.33 -9.31 3.68
N ALA A 150 9.49 -9.73 4.19
CA ALA A 150 9.87 -11.16 4.24
C ALA A 150 8.92 -12.04 5.09
N GLU A 151 8.12 -11.42 5.95
CA GLU A 151 7.08 -12.11 6.72
C GLU A 151 5.87 -12.39 5.81
N ASN A 152 5.56 -13.66 5.57
CA ASN A 152 4.42 -14.08 4.74
C ASN A 152 3.05 -13.92 5.44
N SER A 153 2.96 -13.10 6.49
CA SER A 153 1.73 -12.84 7.22
C SER A 153 1.38 -11.37 7.18
N VAL A 154 0.13 -11.07 6.89
CA VAL A 154 -0.44 -9.72 6.98
C VAL A 154 -0.80 -9.33 8.41
N GLU A 155 -0.77 -10.27 9.35
CA GLU A 155 -0.98 -9.99 10.77
C GLU A 155 0.13 -9.09 11.32
N ASN A 156 -0.24 -8.23 12.27
CA ASN A 156 0.65 -7.26 12.87
C ASN A 156 0.84 -7.50 14.39
N ASN A 157 1.16 -8.72 14.78
CA ASN A 157 1.21 -9.15 16.17
C ASN A 157 2.12 -8.31 17.09
N ALA A 158 3.19 -7.73 16.57
CA ALA A 158 4.13 -6.90 17.33
C ALA A 158 4.01 -5.40 17.02
N ASN A 159 3.74 -5.03 15.76
CA ASN A 159 3.53 -3.65 15.35
C ASN A 159 2.05 -3.43 15.01
N THR A 160 1.28 -2.94 15.97
CA THR A 160 -0.19 -2.77 15.87
C THR A 160 -0.62 -1.49 15.16
N HIS A 161 0.30 -0.70 14.63
CA HIS A 161 0.01 0.60 14.02
C HIS A 161 -0.99 0.47 12.86
N GLY A 162 -0.78 -0.44 11.92
CA GLY A 162 -1.69 -0.65 10.79
C GLY A 162 -3.10 -1.08 11.19
N SER A 163 -3.26 -1.90 12.25
CA SER A 163 -4.60 -2.20 12.79
C SER A 163 -5.26 -0.96 13.37
N HIS A 164 -4.52 -0.11 14.06
CA HIS A 164 -5.04 1.14 14.62
C HIS A 164 -5.45 2.11 13.51
N VAL A 165 -4.58 2.31 12.52
CA VAL A 165 -4.89 3.13 11.32
C VAL A 165 -6.12 2.59 10.60
N THR A 166 -6.18 1.30 10.32
CA THR A 166 -7.34 0.69 9.65
C THR A 166 -8.61 0.82 10.49
N GLY A 167 -8.50 0.75 11.81
CA GLY A 167 -9.61 0.99 12.74
C GLY A 167 -10.15 2.41 12.62
N ILE A 168 -9.29 3.41 12.60
CA ILE A 168 -9.68 4.82 12.38
C ILE A 168 -10.35 5.00 11.02
N VAL A 169 -9.82 4.36 9.98
CA VAL A 169 -10.38 4.44 8.62
C VAL A 169 -11.75 3.77 8.54
N ALA A 170 -11.88 2.53 9.00
CA ALA A 170 -13.03 1.72 8.60
C ALA A 170 -13.49 0.64 9.61
N ALA A 171 -13.14 0.73 10.89
CA ALA A 171 -13.75 -0.17 11.87
C ALA A 171 -15.28 -0.06 11.83
N ASN A 172 -15.96 -1.16 12.05
CA ASN A 172 -17.43 -1.26 12.05
C ASN A 172 -17.91 -2.13 13.21
N GLY A 173 -17.47 -1.78 14.41
CA GLY A 173 -17.84 -2.44 15.65
C GLY A 173 -19.22 -2.06 16.17
N ASP A 174 -19.71 -2.85 17.08
CA ASP A 174 -20.95 -2.59 17.81
C ASP A 174 -20.66 -1.63 18.98
N GLU A 175 -20.97 -0.34 18.79
CA GLU A 175 -20.70 0.71 19.77
C GLU A 175 -21.49 0.52 21.08
N GLU A 176 -22.64 -0.19 21.05
CA GLU A 176 -23.44 -0.48 22.26
C GLU A 176 -22.73 -1.54 23.14
N ASN A 177 -21.91 -2.39 22.54
CA ASN A 177 -21.15 -3.42 23.22
C ASN A 177 -19.62 -3.13 23.30
N GLY A 178 -19.23 -1.86 23.18
CA GLY A 178 -17.85 -1.41 23.34
C GLY A 178 -16.98 -1.54 22.09
N GLY A 179 -17.55 -1.84 20.93
CA GLY A 179 -16.90 -1.75 19.64
C GLY A 179 -16.70 -0.29 19.22
N ILE A 180 -15.91 -0.07 18.17
CA ILE A 180 -15.66 1.26 17.60
C ILE A 180 -16.05 1.32 16.14
N LYS A 181 -16.37 2.52 15.66
CA LYS A 181 -16.54 2.82 14.24
C LYS A 181 -15.44 3.75 13.74
N GLY A 182 -14.94 3.46 12.56
CA GLY A 182 -14.03 4.32 11.80
C GLY A 182 -14.79 5.41 11.05
N VAL A 183 -14.05 6.18 10.26
CA VAL A 183 -14.60 7.29 9.45
C VAL A 183 -15.53 6.77 8.34
N ALA A 184 -15.16 5.66 7.72
CA ALA A 184 -15.88 5.01 6.62
C ALA A 184 -16.18 3.52 6.96
N PRO A 185 -17.12 3.25 7.91
CA PRO A 185 -17.30 1.91 8.46
C PRO A 185 -17.77 0.88 7.44
N ASP A 186 -18.38 1.28 6.33
CA ASP A 186 -18.85 0.39 5.27
C ASP A 186 -17.89 0.32 4.06
N ALA A 187 -16.70 0.92 4.14
CA ALA A 187 -15.67 0.75 3.11
C ALA A 187 -14.99 -0.62 3.21
N GLN A 188 -14.58 -1.15 2.06
CA GLN A 188 -13.70 -2.31 1.97
C GLN A 188 -12.23 -1.89 2.10
N ILE A 189 -11.40 -2.75 2.68
CA ILE A 189 -9.99 -2.47 2.94
C ILE A 189 -9.08 -3.43 2.17
N PHE A 190 -8.13 -2.88 1.41
CA PHE A 190 -6.97 -3.63 0.94
C PHE A 190 -5.84 -3.43 1.96
N ALA A 191 -5.47 -4.49 2.66
CA ALA A 191 -4.45 -4.45 3.70
C ALA A 191 -3.07 -4.78 3.11
N LEU A 192 -2.27 -3.75 2.90
CA LEU A 192 -0.99 -3.82 2.20
C LEU A 192 0.16 -3.62 3.20
N LYS A 193 0.73 -4.75 3.69
CA LYS A 193 1.76 -4.70 4.72
C LYS A 193 3.13 -4.41 4.12
N VAL A 194 3.69 -3.25 4.47
CA VAL A 194 5.02 -2.80 4.04
C VAL A 194 6.02 -2.69 5.19
N PHE A 195 5.58 -2.75 6.45
CA PHE A 195 6.45 -2.76 7.62
C PHE A 195 6.54 -4.17 8.22
N ALA A 196 7.76 -4.61 8.52
CA ALA A 196 7.98 -5.85 9.26
C ALA A 196 7.56 -5.70 10.73
N SER A 197 7.32 -6.84 11.38
CA SER A 197 6.88 -6.87 12.78
C SER A 197 7.96 -6.44 13.78
N ASP A 198 9.23 -6.42 13.34
CA ASP A 198 10.37 -5.97 14.15
C ASP A 198 10.45 -4.43 14.30
N GLY A 199 9.62 -3.68 13.59
CA GLY A 199 9.56 -2.22 13.66
C GLY A 199 10.75 -1.49 13.01
N LEU A 200 11.59 -2.17 12.25
CA LEU A 200 12.78 -1.58 11.61
C LEU A 200 12.50 -0.65 10.43
N GLY A 201 11.23 -0.32 10.19
CA GLY A 201 10.82 0.55 9.11
C GLY A 201 10.47 -0.20 7.82
N SER A 202 10.23 0.54 6.76
CA SER A 202 9.93 0.03 5.42
C SER A 202 10.85 0.65 4.39
N SER A 203 11.01 -0.03 3.27
CA SER A 203 11.74 0.51 2.12
C SER A 203 10.76 1.13 1.12
N VAL A 204 11.19 2.19 0.44
CA VAL A 204 10.36 2.92 -0.54
C VAL A 204 9.89 2.03 -1.69
N ASP A 205 10.67 1.04 -2.07
CA ASP A 205 10.33 0.09 -3.13
C ASP A 205 9.15 -0.83 -2.73
N ASN A 206 9.06 -1.26 -1.47
CA ASN A 206 7.90 -1.97 -0.95
C ASN A 206 6.64 -1.09 -1.00
N ILE A 207 6.77 0.18 -0.63
CA ILE A 207 5.66 1.14 -0.66
C ILE A 207 5.20 1.37 -2.11
N ILE A 208 6.12 1.59 -3.05
CA ILE A 208 5.79 1.77 -4.48
C ILE A 208 5.05 0.55 -5.02
N ARG A 209 5.50 -0.67 -4.73
CA ARG A 209 4.81 -1.90 -5.14
C ARG A 209 3.39 -1.98 -4.56
N ALA A 210 3.22 -1.61 -3.30
CA ALA A 210 1.90 -1.56 -2.68
C ALA A 210 0.99 -0.52 -3.34
N VAL A 211 1.51 0.66 -3.72
CA VAL A 211 0.78 1.68 -4.49
C VAL A 211 0.39 1.15 -5.87
N GLU A 212 1.31 0.50 -6.60
CA GLU A 212 1.01 -0.13 -7.89
C GLU A 212 -0.13 -1.14 -7.79
N ASP A 213 -0.08 -2.01 -6.79
CA ASP A 213 -1.10 -3.05 -6.60
C ASP A 213 -2.44 -2.44 -6.18
N ALA A 214 -2.45 -1.40 -5.34
CA ALA A 214 -3.67 -0.67 -5.01
C ALA A 214 -4.36 -0.13 -6.27
N VAL A 215 -3.61 0.45 -7.20
CA VAL A 215 -4.14 0.94 -8.49
C VAL A 215 -4.62 -0.22 -9.37
N LYS A 216 -3.85 -1.29 -9.52
CA LYS A 216 -4.22 -2.48 -10.31
C LYS A 216 -5.49 -3.15 -9.79
N LEU A 217 -5.63 -3.24 -8.48
CA LEU A 217 -6.80 -3.81 -7.83
C LEU A 217 -8.02 -2.88 -7.91
N GLY A 218 -7.80 -1.60 -8.18
CA GLY A 218 -8.85 -0.60 -8.32
C GLY A 218 -9.32 -0.05 -6.97
N ALA A 219 -8.40 0.26 -6.07
CA ALA A 219 -8.69 1.08 -4.91
C ALA A 219 -9.18 2.48 -5.34
N ASP A 220 -10.04 3.10 -4.56
CA ASP A 220 -10.45 4.50 -4.76
C ASP A 220 -9.53 5.45 -4.00
N ILE A 221 -9.03 4.99 -2.86
CA ILE A 221 -8.22 5.78 -1.94
C ILE A 221 -7.02 4.93 -1.49
N ILE A 222 -5.86 5.58 -1.38
CA ILE A 222 -4.67 5.04 -0.73
C ILE A 222 -4.42 5.85 0.54
N ASN A 223 -4.24 5.18 1.68
CA ASN A 223 -3.80 5.78 2.93
C ASN A 223 -2.37 5.37 3.26
N LEU A 224 -1.51 6.35 3.47
CA LEU A 224 -0.11 6.24 3.85
C LEU A 224 0.13 7.00 5.17
N SER A 225 -0.13 6.35 6.30
CA SER A 225 0.15 6.91 7.64
C SER A 225 1.59 6.62 8.03
N LEU A 226 2.53 7.14 7.24
CA LEU A 226 3.96 6.91 7.38
C LEU A 226 4.75 8.12 6.88
N GLY A 227 5.97 8.26 7.37
CA GLY A 227 6.84 9.35 6.97
C GLY A 227 8.31 9.02 7.14
N SER A 228 9.18 9.89 6.67
CA SER A 228 10.62 9.82 6.86
C SER A 228 11.15 11.08 7.56
N THR A 229 12.33 10.97 8.15
CA THR A 229 13.00 12.12 8.75
C THR A 229 13.26 13.20 7.68
N PRO A 230 12.96 14.48 7.94
CA PRO A 230 13.16 15.56 6.96
C PRO A 230 14.62 15.66 6.51
N GLY A 231 14.86 15.86 5.22
CA GLY A 231 16.17 16.23 4.71
C GLY A 231 16.62 15.59 3.39
N PHE A 232 15.89 14.62 2.85
CA PHE A 232 16.29 13.94 1.61
C PHE A 232 15.15 13.96 0.59
N TYR A 233 14.98 15.09 -0.10
CA TYR A 233 13.95 15.26 -1.14
C TYR A 233 14.17 14.32 -2.34
N ASP A 234 15.42 14.05 -2.68
CA ASP A 234 15.77 13.27 -3.87
C ASP A 234 15.45 11.78 -3.71
N ASP A 235 15.42 11.28 -2.47
CA ASP A 235 15.24 9.85 -2.21
C ASP A 235 13.79 9.37 -2.34
N VAL A 236 12.82 10.30 -2.33
CA VAL A 236 11.38 9.98 -2.42
C VAL A 236 10.75 10.38 -3.77
N GLU A 237 11.53 10.86 -4.73
CA GLU A 237 11.04 11.30 -6.05
C GLU A 237 10.20 10.20 -6.74
N TYR A 238 10.66 8.95 -6.67
CA TYR A 238 9.94 7.82 -7.28
C TYR A 238 8.61 7.50 -6.60
N LEU A 239 8.53 7.64 -5.28
CA LEU A 239 7.27 7.50 -4.55
C LEU A 239 6.31 8.64 -4.91
N GLN A 240 6.79 9.88 -4.95
CA GLN A 240 5.96 11.02 -5.38
C GLN A 240 5.42 10.81 -6.80
N LYS A 241 6.27 10.32 -7.72
CA LYS A 241 5.86 10.00 -9.08
C LYS A 241 4.84 8.87 -9.13
N ALA A 242 5.01 7.82 -8.34
CA ALA A 242 4.05 6.72 -8.26
C ALA A 242 2.69 7.20 -7.74
N LEU A 243 2.67 8.05 -6.71
CA LEU A 243 1.45 8.65 -6.16
C LEU A 243 0.76 9.59 -7.17
N ALA A 244 1.52 10.47 -7.84
CA ALA A 244 0.98 11.33 -8.88
C ALA A 244 0.37 10.50 -10.04
N THR A 245 1.02 9.41 -10.44
CA THR A 245 0.47 8.51 -11.46
C THR A 245 -0.78 7.78 -10.94
N ALA A 246 -0.84 7.41 -9.66
CA ALA A 246 -2.06 6.84 -9.06
C ALA A 246 -3.24 7.83 -9.13
N GLU A 247 -3.00 9.12 -8.84
CA GLU A 247 -4.01 10.18 -8.99
C GLU A 247 -4.49 10.35 -10.45
N GLU A 248 -3.58 10.27 -11.43
CA GLU A 248 -3.94 10.25 -12.86
C GLU A 248 -4.84 9.05 -13.22
N HIS A 249 -4.76 7.95 -12.48
CA HIS A 249 -5.65 6.79 -12.61
C HIS A 249 -6.93 6.91 -11.75
N GLY A 250 -7.18 8.05 -11.13
CA GLY A 250 -8.38 8.34 -10.34
C GLY A 250 -8.33 7.82 -8.91
N VAL A 251 -7.17 7.47 -8.39
CA VAL A 251 -6.97 7.01 -7.00
C VAL A 251 -6.49 8.17 -6.15
N LEU A 252 -7.25 8.55 -5.12
CA LEU A 252 -6.86 9.61 -4.18
C LEU A 252 -5.81 9.10 -3.20
N ALA A 253 -4.66 9.77 -3.11
CA ALA A 253 -3.62 9.46 -2.14
C ALA A 253 -3.69 10.41 -0.92
N CYS A 254 -3.84 9.82 0.28
CA CYS A 254 -3.77 10.50 1.57
C CYS A 254 -2.45 10.13 2.25
N VAL A 255 -1.56 11.09 2.41
CA VAL A 255 -0.21 10.89 2.97
C VAL A 255 -0.04 11.76 4.21
N ALA A 256 0.47 11.18 5.33
CA ALA A 256 0.77 11.90 6.57
C ALA A 256 2.17 12.52 6.55
#